data_e965060558c08abc29c78e5bda3b0f68
#
_entry.id   e965060558c08abc29c78e5bda3b0f68
#
_cell.length_a   1.000
_cell.length_b   1.000
_cell.length_c   1.000
_cell.angle_alpha   90.00
_cell.angle_beta   90.00
_cell.angle_gamma   90.00
#
_symmetry.space_group_name_H-M   'P 1'
#
loop_
_entity.id
_entity.type
_entity.pdbx_description
1 polymer ?
#
loop_
_entity_poly.entity_id
_entity_poly.type
_entity_poly.pdbx_seq_one_letter_code
_entity_poly.pdbx_strand_id
1 'polypeptide(L)'
;MLNVLLSCFSEHEIFQIQYSIYQMNKQRNTSLDIAKAICTLMVVFLHAGKNNAVETYIKVICTCAVPFFFLVSGYYLSLNVSAGKTEYASRQLKKIGELFIVSNILYAICISILKLIFHDDLLGFWKTCLTCESIFNFLVLNDSPFGYHLWYIGAILYVLFIFNKLISKNKINRVVVYMPLFLILAIGLGIYSKIIFKENFPIYVSRNFIHVGIPSMAIGYMLASVLNHKQHLHRFALLSVIVFSMAIIVERFILYRLGLMSTGSIFIMTVPLAVAIFIFAATDEQVHSSPFMKIVADIGRYDSANIYIYHMIFILVWEYLSTCQNVIYIHSKPILVFVLTLALSRGLQFAKRRRSKNKQ
;
A
#
# COMPACT_ATOMS: atom_id res chain seq x y z
N MET A 1 6.68 32.02 -1.01
CA MET A 1 6.21 31.66 0.34
C MET A 1 7.26 30.87 1.13
N LEU A 2 7.92 29.85 0.56
CA LEU A 2 8.98 29.10 1.24
C LEU A 2 10.22 29.96 1.54
N ASN A 3 10.63 30.82 0.61
CA ASN A 3 11.77 31.74 0.79
C ASN A 3 11.51 32.84 1.84
N VAL A 4 10.26 33.20 2.11
CA VAL A 4 9.88 34.14 3.15
C VAL A 4 9.88 33.47 4.54
N LEU A 5 9.61 32.16 4.61
CA LEU A 5 9.71 31.41 5.86
C LEU A 5 11.16 31.04 6.22
N LEU A 6 12.03 30.86 5.23
CA LEU A 6 13.45 30.57 5.46
C LEU A 6 14.28 31.81 5.86
N SER A 7 13.83 33.01 5.50
CA SER A 7 14.50 34.26 5.93
C SER A 7 14.26 34.63 7.39
N CYS A 8 13.38 33.92 8.10
CA CYS A 8 13.12 34.12 9.54
C CYS A 8 13.97 33.26 10.46
N PHE A 9 14.77 32.32 9.91
CA PHE A 9 15.62 31.43 10.70
C PHE A 9 17.10 31.82 10.49
N SER A 10 17.86 31.84 11.57
CA SER A 10 19.32 32.01 11.51
C SER A 10 19.96 30.78 10.84
N GLU A 11 21.15 30.94 10.23
CA GLU A 11 21.92 29.82 9.67
C GLU A 11 22.14 28.68 10.69
N HIS A 12 22.26 29.06 11.97
CA HIS A 12 22.41 28.10 13.08
C HIS A 12 21.12 27.28 13.31
N GLU A 13 19.96 27.88 13.23
CA GLU A 13 18.67 27.18 13.34
C GLU A 13 18.44 26.27 12.13
N ILE A 14 18.79 26.69 10.93
CA ILE A 14 18.74 25.86 9.71
C ILE A 14 19.69 24.66 9.86
N PHE A 15 20.90 24.88 10.38
CA PHE A 15 21.87 23.82 10.65
C PHE A 15 21.36 22.85 11.74
N GLN A 16 20.77 23.36 12.82
CA GLN A 16 20.17 22.53 13.87
C GLN A 16 18.98 21.72 13.35
N ILE A 17 18.14 22.30 12.49
CA ILE A 17 17.05 21.61 11.82
C ILE A 17 17.60 20.52 10.88
N GLN A 18 18.61 20.82 10.07
CA GLN A 18 19.26 19.84 9.20
C GLN A 18 19.97 18.72 9.98
N TYR A 19 20.64 19.06 11.07
CA TYR A 19 21.29 18.09 11.96
C TYR A 19 20.26 17.21 12.67
N SER A 20 19.16 17.77 13.14
CA SER A 20 18.03 17.06 13.72
C SER A 20 17.39 16.11 12.72
N ILE A 21 17.14 16.57 11.48
CA ILE A 21 16.66 15.75 10.36
C ILE A 21 17.65 14.61 10.06
N TYR A 22 18.95 14.87 10.10
CA TYR A 22 20.00 13.86 9.91
C TYR A 22 20.00 12.83 11.04
N GLN A 23 19.85 13.23 12.29
CA GLN A 23 19.77 12.33 13.46
C GLN A 23 18.47 11.52 13.44
N MET A 24 17.32 12.11 13.08
CA MET A 24 16.05 11.40 12.91
C MET A 24 16.13 10.36 11.76
N ASN A 25 16.88 10.64 10.70
CA ASN A 25 17.15 9.67 9.63
C ASN A 25 18.01 8.48 10.11
N LYS A 26 18.78 8.65 11.18
CA LYS A 26 19.61 7.60 11.77
C LYS A 26 18.80 6.68 12.69
N GLN A 27 17.76 7.20 13.34
CA GLN A 27 16.90 6.44 14.23
C GLN A 27 15.61 6.04 13.49
N ARG A 28 15.55 4.75 13.14
CA ARG A 28 14.41 4.18 12.43
C ARG A 28 13.16 4.20 13.30
N ASN A 29 12.04 4.66 12.76
CA ASN A 29 10.76 4.68 13.45
C ASN A 29 10.15 3.26 13.53
N THR A 30 10.24 2.64 14.72
CA THR A 30 9.74 1.30 15.00
C THR A 30 8.21 1.24 14.89
N SER A 31 7.50 2.30 15.28
CA SER A 31 6.05 2.38 15.22
C SER A 31 5.52 2.39 13.79
N LEU A 32 6.22 3.04 12.85
CA LEU A 32 5.91 2.91 11.43
C LEU A 32 6.13 1.49 10.91
N ASP A 33 7.14 0.76 11.41
CA ASP A 33 7.34 -0.63 11.02
C ASP A 33 6.23 -1.53 11.58
N ILE A 34 5.78 -1.30 12.82
CA ILE A 34 4.61 -1.99 13.40
C ILE A 34 3.34 -1.69 12.57
N ALA A 35 3.09 -0.43 12.24
CA ALA A 35 1.94 -0.05 11.42
C ALA A 35 1.98 -0.72 10.03
N LYS A 36 3.17 -0.86 9.40
CA LYS A 36 3.33 -1.62 8.15
C LYS A 36 2.97 -3.09 8.31
N ALA A 37 3.34 -3.73 9.42
CA ALA A 37 2.96 -5.11 9.68
C ALA A 37 1.45 -5.28 9.78
N ILE A 38 0.78 -4.37 10.52
CA ILE A 38 -0.68 -4.36 10.66
C ILE A 38 -1.34 -4.14 9.29
N CYS A 39 -0.90 -3.14 8.52
CA CYS A 39 -1.41 -2.89 7.18
C CYS A 39 -1.15 -4.06 6.22
N THR A 40 -0.05 -4.79 6.37
CA THR A 40 0.22 -6.01 5.59
C THR A 40 -0.80 -7.10 5.91
N LEU A 41 -1.12 -7.31 7.20
CA LEU A 41 -2.19 -8.24 7.61
C LEU A 41 -3.55 -7.79 7.06
N MET A 42 -3.85 -6.48 7.09
CA MET A 42 -5.07 -5.94 6.49
C MET A 42 -5.17 -6.23 4.99
N VAL A 43 -4.07 -6.15 4.23
CA VAL A 43 -4.05 -6.52 2.80
C VAL A 43 -4.38 -7.99 2.61
N VAL A 44 -3.80 -8.88 3.41
CA VAL A 44 -4.13 -10.31 3.36
C VAL A 44 -5.62 -10.52 3.67
N PHE A 45 -6.16 -9.82 4.65
CA PHE A 45 -7.59 -9.88 5.02
C PHE A 45 -8.51 -9.43 3.89
N LEU A 46 -8.14 -8.38 3.14
CA LEU A 46 -8.90 -7.91 1.96
C LEU A 46 -9.09 -9.01 0.93
N HIS A 47 -8.06 -9.84 0.72
CA HIS A 47 -8.06 -10.86 -0.34
C HIS A 47 -8.50 -12.23 0.15
N ALA A 48 -8.14 -12.64 1.35
CA ALA A 48 -8.42 -13.97 1.90
C ALA A 48 -9.75 -14.07 2.68
N GLY A 49 -10.26 -12.94 3.19
CA GLY A 49 -11.51 -12.90 3.97
C GLY A 49 -12.74 -13.23 3.13
N LYS A 50 -13.75 -13.83 3.76
CA LYS A 50 -15.06 -14.13 3.15
C LYS A 50 -15.91 -12.85 3.06
N ASN A 51 -16.94 -12.88 2.22
CA ASN A 51 -17.90 -11.77 2.08
C ASN A 51 -19.15 -11.98 2.95
N ASN A 52 -18.97 -12.40 4.22
CA ASN A 52 -20.05 -12.37 5.20
C ASN A 52 -20.23 -10.94 5.78
N ALA A 53 -21.32 -10.72 6.51
CA ALA A 53 -21.66 -9.39 7.01
C ALA A 53 -20.54 -8.79 7.86
N VAL A 54 -19.99 -9.52 8.83
CA VAL A 54 -18.96 -9.03 9.76
C VAL A 54 -17.63 -8.76 9.02
N GLU A 55 -17.17 -9.72 8.24
CA GLU A 55 -15.90 -9.58 7.51
C GLU A 55 -15.95 -8.47 6.46
N THR A 56 -17.13 -8.18 5.90
CA THR A 56 -17.32 -7.07 4.98
C THR A 56 -17.02 -5.72 5.67
N TYR A 57 -17.44 -5.52 6.91
CA TYR A 57 -17.11 -4.31 7.67
C TYR A 57 -15.63 -4.24 8.05
N ILE A 58 -14.99 -5.37 8.38
CA ILE A 58 -13.54 -5.42 8.60
C ILE A 58 -12.79 -5.04 7.33
N LYS A 59 -13.18 -5.61 6.18
CA LYS A 59 -12.58 -5.32 4.87
C LYS A 59 -12.63 -3.83 4.52
N VAL A 60 -13.73 -3.15 4.86
CA VAL A 60 -13.87 -1.72 4.59
C VAL A 60 -12.81 -0.91 5.34
N ILE A 61 -12.55 -1.22 6.60
CA ILE A 61 -11.44 -0.60 7.35
C ILE A 61 -10.10 -0.93 6.70
N CYS A 62 -9.91 -2.20 6.28
CA CYS A 62 -8.66 -2.65 5.65
C CYS A 62 -8.33 -1.94 4.33
N THR A 63 -9.30 -1.27 3.67
CA THR A 63 -9.05 -0.51 2.43
C THR A 63 -8.00 0.58 2.60
N CYS A 64 -7.79 1.11 3.81
CA CYS A 64 -6.79 2.14 4.10
C CYS A 64 -5.34 1.63 3.98
N ALA A 65 -5.11 0.31 3.97
CA ALA A 65 -3.77 -0.26 3.99
C ALA A 65 -2.95 0.12 2.73
N VAL A 66 -3.56 0.13 1.55
CA VAL A 66 -2.85 0.46 0.31
C VAL A 66 -2.48 1.94 0.22
N PRO A 67 -3.38 2.92 0.46
CA PRO A 67 -3.00 4.32 0.61
C PRO A 67 -1.91 4.53 1.68
N PHE A 68 -1.95 3.82 2.80
CA PHE A 68 -0.92 3.88 3.83
C PHE A 68 0.49 3.52 3.29
N PHE A 69 0.63 2.48 2.47
CA PHE A 69 1.93 2.14 1.87
C PHE A 69 2.43 3.19 0.88
N PHE A 70 1.54 3.87 0.14
CA PHE A 70 1.91 5.03 -0.67
C PHE A 70 2.38 6.20 0.20
N LEU A 71 1.68 6.51 1.31
CA LEU A 71 2.09 7.53 2.29
C LEU A 71 3.51 7.26 2.81
N VAL A 72 3.77 6.02 3.27
CA VAL A 72 5.09 5.60 3.75
C VAL A 72 6.17 5.80 2.67
N SER A 73 5.87 5.45 1.43
CA SER A 73 6.80 5.59 0.31
C SER A 73 7.11 7.05 0.02
N GLY A 74 6.10 7.92 0.01
CA GLY A 74 6.25 9.37 -0.17
C GLY A 74 7.04 10.03 0.96
N TYR A 75 6.76 9.65 2.19
CA TYR A 75 7.45 10.12 3.38
C TYR A 75 8.96 9.83 3.33
N TYR A 76 9.34 8.57 3.11
CA TYR A 76 10.75 8.22 3.01
C TYR A 76 11.43 8.78 1.76
N LEU A 77 10.69 8.98 0.67
CA LEU A 77 11.21 9.69 -0.51
C LEU A 77 11.58 11.13 -0.15
N SER A 78 10.68 11.87 0.50
CA SER A 78 10.90 13.24 0.94
C SER A 78 12.11 13.35 1.88
N LEU A 79 12.19 12.52 2.91
CA LEU A 79 13.31 12.49 3.86
C LEU A 79 14.67 12.25 3.17
N ASN A 80 14.73 11.32 2.22
CA ASN A 80 15.97 11.02 1.52
C ASN A 80 16.36 12.12 0.53
N VAL A 81 15.40 12.73 -0.15
CA VAL A 81 15.65 13.89 -1.04
C VAL A 81 16.14 15.10 -0.23
N SER A 82 15.49 15.40 0.90
CA SER A 82 15.91 16.48 1.80
C SER A 82 17.30 16.23 2.42
N ALA A 83 17.70 14.97 2.58
CA ALA A 83 19.05 14.58 3.01
C ALA A 83 20.08 14.57 1.86
N GLY A 84 19.77 15.16 0.69
CA GLY A 84 20.68 15.24 -0.47
C GLY A 84 20.89 13.92 -1.23
N LYS A 85 20.12 12.85 -0.94
CA LYS A 85 20.23 11.56 -1.63
C LYS A 85 19.44 11.57 -2.95
N THR A 86 19.90 12.34 -3.93
CA THR A 86 19.19 12.53 -5.21
C THR A 86 18.93 11.26 -6.00
N GLU A 87 19.78 10.24 -5.86
CA GLU A 87 19.62 8.95 -6.53
C GLU A 87 18.64 7.99 -5.84
N TYR A 88 18.09 8.36 -4.68
CA TYR A 88 17.20 7.47 -3.92
C TYR A 88 16.01 7.03 -4.75
N ALA A 89 15.33 7.97 -5.42
CA ALA A 89 14.17 7.69 -6.27
C ALA A 89 14.51 6.73 -7.42
N SER A 90 15.63 6.95 -8.11
CA SER A 90 16.08 6.10 -9.22
C SER A 90 16.43 4.68 -8.76
N ARG A 91 17.07 4.54 -7.60
CA ARG A 91 17.35 3.22 -7.00
C ARG A 91 16.08 2.49 -6.60
N GLN A 92 15.10 3.19 -6.02
CA GLN A 92 13.81 2.58 -5.70
C GLN A 92 13.05 2.19 -6.96
N LEU A 93 13.06 3.03 -7.99
CA LEU A 93 12.43 2.75 -9.29
C LEU A 93 12.98 1.45 -9.91
N LYS A 94 14.30 1.28 -9.93
CA LYS A 94 14.94 0.04 -10.43
C LYS A 94 14.50 -1.18 -9.62
N LYS A 95 14.57 -1.10 -8.28
CA LYS A 95 14.19 -2.19 -7.38
C LYS A 95 12.73 -2.60 -7.53
N ILE A 96 11.82 -1.63 -7.61
CA ILE A 96 10.38 -1.88 -7.77
C ILE A 96 10.09 -2.40 -9.18
N GLY A 97 10.79 -1.91 -10.20
CA GLY A 97 10.69 -2.42 -11.57
C GLY A 97 11.09 -3.89 -11.69
N GLU A 98 12.22 -4.28 -11.10
CA GLU A 98 12.65 -5.68 -11.01
C GLU A 98 11.59 -6.52 -10.28
N LEU A 99 11.07 -6.02 -9.16
CA LEU A 99 10.03 -6.70 -8.39
C LEU A 99 8.75 -6.87 -9.20
N PHE A 100 8.33 -5.85 -9.94
CA PHE A 100 7.14 -5.87 -10.79
C PHE A 100 7.25 -6.95 -11.89
N ILE A 101 8.38 -6.99 -12.60
CA ILE A 101 8.61 -7.98 -13.66
C ILE A 101 8.63 -9.39 -13.06
N VAL A 102 9.42 -9.62 -12.01
CA VAL A 102 9.55 -10.94 -11.38
C VAL A 102 8.20 -11.42 -10.82
N SER A 103 7.42 -10.55 -10.21
CA SER A 103 6.10 -10.93 -9.68
C SER A 103 5.12 -11.31 -10.78
N ASN A 104 5.07 -10.56 -11.88
CA ASN A 104 4.18 -10.91 -13.00
C ASN A 104 4.57 -12.24 -13.64
N ILE A 105 5.86 -12.49 -13.86
CA ILE A 105 6.36 -13.79 -14.38
C ILE A 105 6.01 -14.92 -13.40
N LEU A 106 6.24 -14.73 -12.10
CA LEU A 106 5.92 -15.70 -11.07
C LEU A 106 4.43 -16.10 -11.12
N TYR A 107 3.53 -15.10 -11.19
CA TYR A 107 2.09 -15.37 -11.25
C TYR A 107 1.66 -16.01 -12.56
N ALA A 108 2.21 -15.59 -13.71
CA ALA A 108 1.95 -16.23 -14.99
C ALA A 108 2.32 -17.73 -14.94
N ILE A 109 3.48 -18.07 -14.37
CA ILE A 109 3.93 -19.46 -14.20
C ILE A 109 3.02 -20.20 -13.21
N CYS A 110 2.76 -19.64 -12.02
CA CYS A 110 1.96 -20.30 -10.99
C CYS A 110 0.54 -20.62 -11.50
N ILE A 111 -0.13 -19.68 -12.15
CA ILE A 111 -1.47 -19.89 -12.69
C ILE A 111 -1.45 -20.93 -13.82
N SER A 112 -0.45 -20.89 -14.71
CA SER A 112 -0.31 -21.88 -15.77
C SER A 112 -0.11 -23.28 -15.23
N ILE A 113 0.71 -23.45 -14.18
CA ILE A 113 0.92 -24.74 -13.51
C ILE A 113 -0.39 -25.22 -12.85
N LEU A 114 -1.10 -24.36 -12.12
CA LEU A 114 -2.36 -24.73 -11.49
C LEU A 114 -3.39 -25.17 -12.52
N LYS A 115 -3.54 -24.42 -13.63
CA LYS A 115 -4.46 -24.78 -14.71
C LYS A 115 -4.10 -26.12 -15.39
N LEU A 116 -2.82 -26.42 -15.53
CA LEU A 116 -2.37 -27.72 -16.04
C LEU A 116 -2.69 -28.86 -15.07
N ILE A 117 -2.42 -28.68 -13.78
CA ILE A 117 -2.65 -29.72 -12.76
C ILE A 117 -4.14 -30.02 -12.61
N PHE A 118 -4.99 -29.00 -12.62
CA PHE A 118 -6.42 -29.13 -12.42
C PHE A 118 -7.23 -29.25 -13.73
N HIS A 119 -6.54 -29.43 -14.86
CA HIS A 119 -7.16 -29.60 -16.20
C HIS A 119 -8.09 -28.43 -16.60
N ASP A 120 -7.80 -27.21 -16.13
CA ASP A 120 -8.51 -26.00 -16.53
C ASP A 120 -8.06 -25.49 -17.90
N ASP A 121 -8.85 -24.58 -18.50
CA ASP A 121 -8.56 -23.97 -19.80
C ASP A 121 -7.35 -23.02 -19.74
N LEU A 122 -6.16 -23.57 -19.98
CA LEU A 122 -4.90 -22.83 -20.06
C LEU A 122 -4.83 -21.94 -21.31
N LEU A 123 -5.32 -22.44 -22.44
CA LEU A 123 -5.27 -21.69 -23.71
C LEU A 123 -6.21 -20.49 -23.67
N GLY A 124 -7.42 -20.64 -23.14
CA GLY A 124 -8.36 -19.54 -22.92
C GLY A 124 -7.78 -18.47 -21.98
N PHE A 125 -7.13 -18.87 -20.90
CA PHE A 125 -6.44 -17.95 -20.00
C PHE A 125 -5.41 -17.09 -20.75
N TRP A 126 -4.50 -17.68 -21.52
CA TRP A 126 -3.49 -16.94 -22.26
C TRP A 126 -4.10 -16.06 -23.36
N LYS A 127 -5.13 -16.54 -24.07
CA LYS A 127 -5.88 -15.71 -25.03
C LYS A 127 -6.47 -14.48 -24.39
N THR A 128 -7.06 -14.60 -23.20
CA THR A 128 -7.61 -13.46 -22.45
C THR A 128 -6.51 -12.49 -21.99
N CYS A 129 -5.38 -12.99 -21.49
CA CYS A 129 -4.26 -12.16 -21.06
C CYS A 129 -3.63 -11.35 -22.21
N LEU A 130 -3.67 -11.88 -23.44
CA LEU A 130 -3.04 -11.27 -24.63
C LEU A 130 -4.00 -10.45 -25.50
N THR A 131 -5.22 -10.17 -25.05
CA THR A 131 -6.11 -9.25 -25.76
C THR A 131 -5.54 -7.83 -25.74
N CYS A 132 -5.86 -7.04 -26.77
CA CYS A 132 -5.47 -5.61 -26.82
C CYS A 132 -5.97 -4.84 -25.60
N GLU A 133 -7.17 -5.14 -25.10
CA GLU A 133 -7.75 -4.54 -23.92
C GLU A 133 -6.95 -4.89 -22.67
N SER A 134 -6.62 -6.17 -22.47
CA SER A 134 -5.83 -6.62 -21.33
C SER A 134 -4.44 -5.99 -21.31
N ILE A 135 -3.78 -5.91 -22.47
CA ILE A 135 -2.47 -5.27 -22.60
C ILE A 135 -2.58 -3.76 -22.31
N PHE A 136 -3.61 -3.09 -22.82
CA PHE A 136 -3.85 -1.67 -22.54
C PHE A 136 -4.08 -1.43 -21.05
N ASN A 137 -4.95 -2.22 -20.41
CA ASN A 137 -5.23 -2.11 -18.98
C ASN A 137 -3.97 -2.35 -18.15
N PHE A 138 -3.14 -3.32 -18.53
CA PHE A 138 -1.87 -3.60 -17.87
C PHE A 138 -0.88 -2.43 -17.97
N LEU A 139 -0.70 -1.89 -19.17
CA LEU A 139 0.30 -0.85 -19.43
C LEU A 139 -0.18 0.55 -18.99
N VAL A 140 -1.47 0.88 -19.11
CA VAL A 140 -1.99 2.23 -18.87
C VAL A 140 -2.65 2.34 -17.50
N LEU A 141 -3.41 1.33 -17.09
CA LEU A 141 -4.18 1.37 -15.84
C LEU A 141 -3.54 0.55 -14.73
N ASN A 142 -2.34 -0.02 -14.98
CA ASN A 142 -1.59 -0.89 -14.06
C ASN A 142 -2.40 -2.10 -13.55
N ASP A 143 -3.38 -2.59 -14.32
CA ASP A 143 -4.18 -3.76 -14.00
C ASP A 143 -3.53 -5.01 -14.61
N SER A 144 -2.89 -5.84 -13.75
CA SER A 144 -2.15 -7.01 -14.22
C SER A 144 -3.10 -8.17 -14.56
N PRO A 145 -3.00 -8.78 -15.76
CA PRO A 145 -3.80 -9.93 -16.13
C PRO A 145 -3.41 -11.20 -15.36
N PHE A 146 -2.24 -11.22 -14.73
CA PHE A 146 -1.74 -12.35 -13.96
C PHE A 146 -2.11 -12.31 -12.49
N GLY A 147 -2.54 -11.16 -11.98
CA GLY A 147 -2.96 -11.03 -10.58
C GLY A 147 -3.42 -9.63 -10.25
N TYR A 148 -4.70 -9.49 -10.02
CA TYR A 148 -5.35 -8.21 -9.75
C TYR A 148 -4.75 -7.45 -8.54
N HIS A 149 -4.09 -8.13 -7.61
CA HIS A 149 -3.41 -7.50 -6.48
C HIS A 149 -2.10 -6.81 -6.90
N LEU A 150 -1.46 -7.23 -8.02
CA LEU A 150 -0.20 -6.65 -8.49
C LEU A 150 -0.34 -5.19 -8.96
N TRP A 151 -1.58 -4.68 -9.07
CA TRP A 151 -1.85 -3.30 -9.44
C TRP A 151 -1.05 -2.29 -8.60
N TYR A 152 -0.87 -2.56 -7.30
CA TYR A 152 -0.13 -1.66 -6.40
C TYR A 152 1.36 -1.55 -6.78
N ILE A 153 2.01 -2.67 -7.15
CA ILE A 153 3.43 -2.64 -7.56
C ILE A 153 3.57 -1.87 -8.88
N GLY A 154 2.65 -2.08 -9.82
CA GLY A 154 2.60 -1.27 -11.05
C GLY A 154 2.35 0.21 -10.76
N ALA A 155 1.38 0.50 -9.90
CA ALA A 155 1.04 1.87 -9.52
C ALA A 155 2.21 2.60 -8.86
N ILE A 156 2.89 1.99 -7.89
CA ILE A 156 4.03 2.64 -7.22
C ILE A 156 5.22 2.83 -8.17
N LEU A 157 5.40 1.95 -9.16
CA LEU A 157 6.39 2.12 -10.21
C LEU A 157 6.14 3.39 -11.03
N TYR A 158 4.91 3.60 -11.51
CA TYR A 158 4.53 4.80 -12.24
C TYR A 158 4.62 6.07 -11.40
N VAL A 159 4.14 6.01 -10.15
CA VAL A 159 4.20 7.16 -9.25
C VAL A 159 5.65 7.55 -8.95
N LEU A 160 6.53 6.59 -8.65
CA LEU A 160 7.95 6.85 -8.43
C LEU A 160 8.62 7.44 -9.67
N PHE A 161 8.29 6.96 -10.88
CA PHE A 161 8.80 7.53 -12.12
C PHE A 161 8.39 9.00 -12.28
N ILE A 162 7.10 9.31 -12.07
CA ILE A 162 6.57 10.69 -12.13
C ILE A 162 7.25 11.57 -11.09
N PHE A 163 7.32 11.12 -9.84
CA PHE A 163 7.93 11.88 -8.74
C PHE A 163 9.43 12.12 -8.98
N ASN A 164 10.16 11.12 -9.47
CA ASN A 164 11.57 11.28 -9.81
C ASN A 164 11.77 12.39 -10.86
N LYS A 165 10.94 12.43 -11.90
CA LYS A 165 10.95 13.48 -12.93
C LYS A 165 10.56 14.85 -12.39
N LEU A 166 9.58 14.92 -11.48
CA LEU A 166 9.12 16.18 -10.91
C LEU A 166 10.13 16.75 -9.89
N ILE A 167 10.75 15.89 -9.10
CA ILE A 167 11.81 16.27 -8.16
C ILE A 167 13.02 16.82 -8.92
N SER A 168 13.49 16.12 -9.96
CA SER A 168 14.63 16.57 -10.77
C SER A 168 14.41 17.93 -11.45
N LYS A 169 13.13 18.32 -11.67
CA LYS A 169 12.72 19.60 -12.27
C LYS A 169 12.26 20.64 -11.23
N ASN A 170 12.38 20.38 -9.94
CA ASN A 170 11.83 21.23 -8.86
C ASN A 170 10.32 21.55 -9.01
N LYS A 171 9.53 20.61 -9.57
CA LYS A 171 8.10 20.79 -9.86
C LYS A 171 7.17 19.95 -8.99
N ILE A 172 7.70 19.31 -7.93
CA ILE A 172 6.91 18.42 -7.07
C ILE A 172 5.67 19.10 -6.44
N ASN A 173 5.76 20.39 -6.14
CA ASN A 173 4.65 21.17 -5.59
C ASN A 173 3.42 21.22 -6.50
N ARG A 174 3.57 21.01 -7.80
CA ARG A 174 2.43 20.94 -8.73
C ARG A 174 1.50 19.77 -8.45
N VAL A 175 2.06 18.64 -8.01
CA VAL A 175 1.24 17.45 -7.67
C VAL A 175 0.33 17.74 -6.49
N VAL A 176 0.82 18.52 -5.53
CA VAL A 176 0.06 18.90 -4.33
C VAL A 176 -1.21 19.67 -4.69
N VAL A 177 -1.14 20.55 -5.69
CA VAL A 177 -2.28 21.36 -6.13
C VAL A 177 -3.38 20.48 -6.76
N TYR A 178 -3.00 19.44 -7.52
CA TYR A 178 -3.97 18.56 -8.19
C TYR A 178 -4.42 17.36 -7.36
N MET A 179 -3.79 17.11 -6.21
CA MET A 179 -4.08 15.97 -5.34
C MET A 179 -5.56 15.85 -4.93
N PRO A 180 -6.27 16.93 -4.50
CA PRO A 180 -7.68 16.84 -4.14
C PRO A 180 -8.55 16.40 -5.33
N LEU A 181 -8.26 16.89 -6.54
CA LEU A 181 -8.98 16.51 -7.76
C LEU A 181 -8.86 14.99 -8.01
N PHE A 182 -7.67 14.43 -7.91
CA PHE A 182 -7.47 13.00 -8.11
C PHE A 182 -8.22 12.15 -7.07
N LEU A 183 -8.29 12.59 -5.81
CA LEU A 183 -9.08 11.91 -4.77
C LEU A 183 -10.58 12.00 -5.04
N ILE A 184 -11.08 13.16 -5.43
CA ILE A 184 -12.49 13.34 -5.81
C ILE A 184 -12.85 12.42 -6.97
N LEU A 185 -11.98 12.34 -7.99
CA LEU A 185 -12.17 11.43 -9.13
C LEU A 185 -12.11 9.95 -8.69
N ALA A 186 -11.21 9.57 -7.79
CA ALA A 186 -11.17 8.21 -7.25
C ALA A 186 -12.49 7.80 -6.60
N ILE A 187 -13.08 8.68 -5.82
CA ILE A 187 -14.35 8.47 -5.12
C ILE A 187 -15.50 8.46 -6.13
N GLY A 188 -15.57 9.48 -6.99
CA GLY A 188 -16.66 9.67 -7.96
C GLY A 188 -16.71 8.58 -9.04
N LEU A 189 -15.57 8.16 -9.58
CA LEU A 189 -15.45 7.06 -10.55
C LEU A 189 -15.48 5.67 -9.90
N GLY A 190 -15.36 5.60 -8.57
CA GLY A 190 -15.42 4.39 -7.79
C GLY A 190 -16.83 4.07 -7.28
N ILE A 191 -16.96 3.96 -5.96
CA ILE A 191 -18.18 3.50 -5.29
C ILE A 191 -19.40 4.40 -5.54
N TYR A 192 -19.17 5.68 -5.81
CA TYR A 192 -20.22 6.67 -6.07
C TYR A 192 -20.59 6.82 -7.55
N SER A 193 -19.94 6.08 -8.45
CA SER A 193 -20.19 6.18 -9.90
C SER A 193 -21.64 5.88 -10.29
N LYS A 194 -22.25 4.92 -9.61
CA LYS A 194 -23.66 4.58 -9.80
C LYS A 194 -24.62 5.72 -9.43
N ILE A 195 -24.27 6.56 -8.45
CA ILE A 195 -25.04 7.74 -8.07
C ILE A 195 -24.85 8.85 -9.08
N ILE A 196 -23.61 9.13 -9.47
CA ILE A 196 -23.22 10.29 -10.26
C ILE A 196 -23.52 10.05 -11.75
N PHE A 197 -23.10 8.88 -12.26
CA PHE A 197 -23.17 8.56 -13.70
C PHE A 197 -24.25 7.54 -14.05
N LYS A 198 -24.96 6.97 -13.05
CA LYS A 198 -25.92 5.86 -13.20
C LYS A 198 -25.29 4.55 -13.69
N GLU A 199 -23.95 4.46 -13.69
CA GLU A 199 -23.18 3.32 -14.18
C GLU A 199 -22.15 2.86 -13.15
N ASN A 200 -21.82 1.56 -13.22
CA ASN A 200 -20.71 0.99 -12.43
C ASN A 200 -19.50 0.88 -13.34
N PHE A 201 -18.47 1.65 -13.07
CA PHE A 201 -17.20 1.50 -13.77
C PHE A 201 -16.37 0.34 -13.20
N PRO A 202 -15.55 -0.32 -14.03
CA PRO A 202 -14.59 -1.32 -13.56
C PRO A 202 -13.64 -0.74 -12.50
N ILE A 203 -13.24 -1.56 -11.55
CA ILE A 203 -12.46 -1.11 -10.39
C ILE A 203 -11.13 -0.45 -10.77
N TYR A 204 -10.48 -0.86 -11.85
CA TYR A 204 -9.23 -0.30 -12.33
C TYR A 204 -9.36 1.16 -12.79
N VAL A 205 -10.57 1.63 -13.12
CA VAL A 205 -10.80 3.03 -13.47
C VAL A 205 -10.58 3.95 -12.28
N SER A 206 -11.01 3.57 -11.09
CA SER A 206 -10.87 4.38 -9.87
C SER A 206 -9.64 3.99 -9.04
N ARG A 207 -9.21 2.72 -9.11
CA ARG A 207 -8.11 2.16 -8.31
C ARG A 207 -6.85 1.99 -9.17
N ASN A 208 -6.15 3.08 -9.42
CA ASN A 208 -4.93 3.10 -10.23
C ASN A 208 -3.89 4.09 -9.67
N PHE A 209 -2.76 4.22 -10.35
CA PHE A 209 -1.68 5.09 -9.93
C PHE A 209 -2.06 6.59 -9.91
N ILE A 210 -2.97 7.04 -10.80
CA ILE A 210 -3.39 8.45 -10.89
C ILE A 210 -4.27 8.81 -9.70
N HIS A 211 -5.34 8.03 -9.49
CA HIS A 211 -6.40 8.38 -8.56
C HIS A 211 -6.05 8.05 -7.10
N VAL A 212 -5.24 7.01 -6.86
CA VAL A 212 -4.86 6.57 -5.50
C VAL A 212 -3.39 6.79 -5.23
N GLY A 213 -2.52 6.38 -6.16
CA GLY A 213 -1.08 6.36 -5.96
C GLY A 213 -0.49 7.76 -5.83
N ILE A 214 -0.72 8.63 -6.81
CA ILE A 214 -0.20 10.00 -6.82
C ILE A 214 -0.65 10.79 -5.60
N PRO A 215 -1.96 10.92 -5.27
CA PRO A 215 -2.38 11.73 -4.14
C PRO A 215 -1.88 11.17 -2.80
N SER A 216 -1.95 9.86 -2.58
CA SER A 216 -1.48 9.27 -1.32
C SER A 216 0.03 9.45 -1.14
N MET A 217 0.84 9.25 -2.19
CA MET A 217 2.28 9.45 -2.12
C MET A 217 2.64 10.94 -1.95
N ALA A 218 1.87 11.87 -2.56
CA ALA A 218 2.05 13.31 -2.38
C ALA A 218 1.78 13.75 -0.94
N ILE A 219 0.69 13.24 -0.32
CA ILE A 219 0.41 13.50 1.10
C ILE A 219 1.58 13.02 1.96
N GLY A 220 2.06 11.78 1.75
CA GLY A 220 3.21 11.25 2.48
C GLY A 220 4.47 12.10 2.33
N TYR A 221 4.74 12.57 1.11
CA TYR A 221 5.86 13.45 0.81
C TYR A 221 5.78 14.78 1.59
N MET A 222 4.59 15.38 1.66
CA MET A 222 4.35 16.61 2.42
C MET A 222 4.46 16.40 3.93
N LEU A 223 3.91 15.28 4.43
CA LEU A 223 3.94 15.00 5.87
C LEU A 223 5.36 14.93 6.42
N ALA A 224 6.37 14.59 5.62
CA ALA A 224 7.76 14.58 6.05
C ALA A 224 8.27 15.96 6.51
N SER A 225 7.78 17.05 5.92
CA SER A 225 8.14 18.41 6.33
C SER A 225 7.27 18.93 7.47
N VAL A 226 6.03 18.42 7.60
CA VAL A 226 5.05 18.92 8.59
C VAL A 226 5.24 18.25 9.95
N LEU A 227 5.62 16.98 9.99
CA LEU A 227 5.65 16.17 11.22
C LEU A 227 6.89 16.39 12.09
N ASN A 228 7.88 17.15 11.62
CA ASN A 228 9.05 17.48 12.42
C ASN A 228 8.62 18.17 13.74
N HIS A 229 8.91 17.50 14.88
CA HIS A 229 8.66 18.01 16.24
C HIS A 229 7.21 18.23 16.67
N LYS A 230 6.23 17.44 16.13
CA LYS A 230 4.81 17.61 16.46
C LYS A 230 4.22 16.46 17.27
N GLN A 231 4.78 16.17 18.44
CA GLN A 231 4.27 15.13 19.37
C GLN A 231 2.80 15.34 19.78
N HIS A 232 2.35 16.60 19.90
CA HIS A 232 0.97 16.88 20.24
C HIS A 232 -0.02 16.30 19.22
N LEU A 233 0.40 16.04 17.98
CA LEU A 233 -0.44 15.40 16.96
C LEU A 233 -0.75 13.93 17.25
N HIS A 234 0.03 13.25 18.08
CA HIS A 234 -0.15 11.83 18.37
C HIS A 234 -1.54 11.52 18.95
N ARG A 235 -1.97 12.30 19.97
CA ARG A 235 -3.29 12.11 20.60
C ARG A 235 -4.43 12.43 19.63
N PHE A 236 -4.30 13.50 18.85
CA PHE A 236 -5.29 13.85 17.82
C PHE A 236 -5.35 12.80 16.72
N ALA A 237 -4.22 12.23 16.32
CA ALA A 237 -4.16 11.16 15.33
C ALA A 237 -4.86 9.89 15.84
N LEU A 238 -4.66 9.50 17.11
CA LEU A 238 -5.36 8.37 17.71
C LEU A 238 -6.88 8.57 17.68
N LEU A 239 -7.36 9.75 18.11
CA LEU A 239 -8.77 10.08 18.05
C LEU A 239 -9.29 10.04 16.61
N SER A 240 -8.52 10.57 15.66
CA SER A 240 -8.87 10.55 14.24
C SER A 240 -8.95 9.12 13.67
N VAL A 241 -8.07 8.21 14.10
CA VAL A 241 -8.14 6.79 13.72
C VAL A 241 -9.47 6.18 14.17
N ILE A 242 -9.88 6.44 15.41
CA ILE A 242 -11.15 5.93 15.93
C ILE A 242 -12.33 6.53 15.14
N VAL A 243 -12.38 7.86 15.01
CA VAL A 243 -13.46 8.58 14.33
C VAL A 243 -13.60 8.15 12.87
N PHE A 244 -12.48 8.08 12.12
CA PHE A 244 -12.51 7.70 10.70
C PHE A 244 -12.81 6.21 10.51
N SER A 245 -12.42 5.34 11.46
CA SER A 245 -12.80 3.93 11.44
C SER A 245 -14.31 3.76 11.64
N MET A 246 -14.91 4.52 12.53
CA MET A 246 -16.37 4.51 12.71
C MET A 246 -17.09 5.13 11.51
N ALA A 247 -16.57 6.23 10.98
CA ALA A 247 -17.17 6.92 9.83
C ALA A 247 -17.17 6.04 8.56
N ILE A 248 -16.10 5.29 8.28
CA ILE A 248 -16.07 4.39 7.12
C ILE A 248 -17.05 3.21 7.25
N ILE A 249 -17.28 2.74 8.49
CA ILE A 249 -18.30 1.71 8.78
C ILE A 249 -19.71 2.27 8.51
N VAL A 250 -19.99 3.49 8.99
CA VAL A 250 -21.27 4.18 8.77
C VAL A 250 -21.47 4.46 7.28
N GLU A 251 -20.45 4.95 6.57
CA GLU A 251 -20.46 5.15 5.11
C GLU A 251 -20.86 3.85 4.40
N ARG A 252 -20.22 2.74 4.76
CA ARG A 252 -20.53 1.42 4.20
C ARG A 252 -21.99 1.01 4.48
N PHE A 253 -22.47 1.21 5.71
CA PHE A 253 -23.85 0.90 6.07
C PHE A 253 -24.86 1.70 5.24
N ILE A 254 -24.62 3.00 5.08
CA ILE A 254 -25.50 3.89 4.28
C ILE A 254 -25.52 3.41 2.82
N LEU A 255 -24.37 3.16 2.22
CA LEU A 255 -24.26 2.67 0.82
C LEU A 255 -24.95 1.31 0.65
N TYR A 256 -24.85 0.42 1.63
CA TYR A 256 -25.57 -0.84 1.62
C TYR A 256 -27.09 -0.64 1.61
N ARG A 257 -27.59 0.22 2.50
CA ARG A 257 -29.04 0.55 2.61
C ARG A 257 -29.58 1.19 1.32
N LEU A 258 -28.75 1.91 0.60
CA LEU A 258 -29.11 2.54 -0.69
C LEU A 258 -28.98 1.58 -1.90
N GLY A 259 -28.57 0.32 -1.70
CA GLY A 259 -28.35 -0.62 -2.80
C GLY A 259 -27.16 -0.25 -3.71
N LEU A 260 -26.22 0.53 -3.19
CA LEU A 260 -25.08 1.07 -3.93
C LEU A 260 -23.81 0.26 -3.66
N MET A 261 -23.95 -1.06 -3.67
CA MET A 261 -22.85 -1.97 -3.40
C MET A 261 -21.96 -2.14 -4.63
N SER A 262 -20.78 -1.50 -4.65
CA SER A 262 -19.70 -1.92 -5.54
C SER A 262 -18.60 -2.61 -4.75
N THR A 263 -17.98 -3.60 -5.36
CA THR A 263 -16.88 -4.36 -4.73
C THR A 263 -15.56 -3.61 -4.89
N GLY A 264 -14.87 -3.35 -3.79
CA GLY A 264 -13.45 -2.99 -3.81
C GLY A 264 -13.13 -1.53 -4.10
N SER A 265 -14.00 -0.60 -3.80
CA SER A 265 -13.81 0.83 -4.05
C SER A 265 -13.17 1.54 -2.87
N ILE A 266 -12.68 2.76 -3.16
CA ILE A 266 -12.19 3.68 -2.15
C ILE A 266 -13.36 4.47 -1.59
N PHE A 267 -13.55 4.38 -0.27
CA PHE A 267 -14.53 5.17 0.47
C PHE A 267 -13.98 6.57 0.74
N ILE A 268 -14.86 7.52 1.06
CA ILE A 268 -14.45 8.89 1.41
C ILE A 268 -13.43 8.86 2.57
N MET A 269 -13.67 8.03 3.57
CA MET A 269 -12.82 7.94 4.76
C MET A 269 -11.59 7.05 4.60
N THR A 270 -11.39 6.37 3.47
CA THR A 270 -10.24 5.48 3.23
C THR A 270 -8.89 6.21 3.36
N VAL A 271 -8.71 7.32 2.64
CA VAL A 271 -7.44 8.08 2.66
C VAL A 271 -7.28 8.85 3.98
N PRO A 272 -8.31 9.55 4.51
CA PRO A 272 -8.24 10.15 5.84
C PRO A 272 -7.83 9.16 6.94
N LEU A 273 -8.38 7.95 6.94
CA LEU A 273 -8.00 6.89 7.89
C LEU A 273 -6.53 6.47 7.73
N ALA A 274 -6.07 6.27 6.49
CA ALA A 274 -4.67 5.95 6.21
C ALA A 274 -3.72 7.05 6.72
N VAL A 275 -4.06 8.32 6.51
CA VAL A 275 -3.30 9.48 6.99
C VAL A 275 -3.29 9.52 8.52
N ALA A 276 -4.42 9.27 9.18
CA ALA A 276 -4.50 9.25 10.64
C ALA A 276 -3.62 8.14 11.24
N ILE A 277 -3.67 6.91 10.70
CA ILE A 277 -2.79 5.79 11.10
C ILE A 277 -1.32 6.16 10.87
N PHE A 278 -1.01 6.78 9.73
CA PHE A 278 0.35 7.18 9.41
C PHE A 278 0.87 8.24 10.40
N ILE A 279 0.11 9.29 10.68
CA ILE A 279 0.50 10.35 11.63
C ILE A 279 0.65 9.76 13.02
N PHE A 280 -0.30 8.92 13.47
CA PHE A 280 -0.22 8.24 14.76
C PHE A 280 1.11 7.46 14.90
N ALA A 281 1.45 6.63 13.91
CA ALA A 281 2.68 5.84 13.94
C ALA A 281 3.94 6.69 13.76
N ALA A 282 3.91 7.73 12.93
CA ALA A 282 5.06 8.58 12.66
C ALA A 282 5.43 9.51 13.83
N THR A 283 4.44 9.89 14.64
CA THR A 283 4.61 10.77 15.81
C THR A 283 4.77 10.02 17.13
N ASP A 284 4.74 8.68 17.09
CA ASP A 284 5.00 7.86 18.28
C ASP A 284 6.52 7.78 18.53
N GLU A 285 6.95 8.35 19.65
CA GLU A 285 8.34 8.34 20.10
C GLU A 285 8.65 7.25 21.11
N GLN A 286 7.67 6.41 21.45
CA GLN A 286 7.88 5.33 22.40
C GLN A 286 8.86 4.30 21.85
N VAL A 287 9.88 4.01 22.64
CA VAL A 287 10.78 2.90 22.36
C VAL A 287 10.06 1.59 22.71
N HIS A 288 9.55 0.91 21.71
CA HIS A 288 8.92 -0.39 21.88
C HIS A 288 9.95 -1.45 22.24
N SER A 289 10.22 -1.60 23.56
CA SER A 289 11.21 -2.52 24.10
C SER A 289 10.72 -3.97 24.21
N SER A 290 9.39 -4.16 24.19
CA SER A 290 8.79 -5.50 24.27
C SER A 290 9.29 -6.42 23.15
N PRO A 291 9.70 -7.67 23.47
CA PRO A 291 10.11 -8.66 22.46
C PRO A 291 9.05 -8.89 21.38
N PHE A 292 7.78 -8.91 21.78
CA PHE A 292 6.65 -9.07 20.84
C PHE A 292 6.58 -7.91 19.85
N MET A 293 6.65 -6.66 20.32
CA MET A 293 6.62 -5.48 19.44
C MET A 293 7.82 -5.43 18.48
N LYS A 294 8.99 -5.89 18.91
CA LYS A 294 10.16 -6.03 18.03
C LYS A 294 9.91 -7.05 16.91
N ILE A 295 9.31 -8.19 17.22
CA ILE A 295 8.94 -9.20 16.21
C ILE A 295 7.96 -8.60 15.20
N VAL A 296 6.92 -7.88 15.67
CA VAL A 296 5.94 -7.23 14.79
C VAL A 296 6.61 -6.16 13.92
N ALA A 297 7.48 -5.34 14.47
CA ALA A 297 8.24 -4.35 13.72
C ALA A 297 9.14 -5.01 12.65
N ASP A 298 9.78 -6.14 12.98
CA ASP A 298 10.60 -6.89 12.02
C ASP A 298 9.76 -7.46 10.87
N ILE A 299 8.54 -7.91 11.13
CA ILE A 299 7.60 -8.32 10.06
C ILE A 299 7.34 -7.13 9.12
N GLY A 300 6.97 -5.99 9.67
CA GLY A 300 6.73 -4.78 8.88
C GLY A 300 7.97 -4.30 8.11
N ARG A 301 9.15 -4.55 8.65
CA ARG A 301 10.43 -4.13 8.08
C ARG A 301 10.91 -5.02 6.95
N TYR A 302 10.88 -6.31 7.17
CA TYR A 302 11.58 -7.26 6.31
C TYR A 302 10.65 -8.13 5.47
N ASP A 303 9.42 -8.33 5.94
CA ASP A 303 8.52 -9.33 5.37
C ASP A 303 7.35 -8.72 4.58
N SER A 304 6.97 -7.44 4.81
CA SER A 304 5.78 -6.82 4.20
C SER A 304 5.71 -6.98 2.68
N ALA A 305 6.82 -6.74 1.97
CA ALA A 305 6.86 -6.86 0.52
C ALA A 305 6.70 -8.31 0.05
N ASN A 306 7.34 -9.26 0.75
CA ASN A 306 7.23 -10.68 0.43
C ASN A 306 5.81 -11.18 0.72
N ILE A 307 5.23 -10.79 1.87
CA ILE A 307 3.86 -11.16 2.22
C ILE A 307 2.89 -10.60 1.16
N TYR A 308 3.07 -9.34 0.77
CA TYR A 308 2.27 -8.74 -0.29
C TYR A 308 2.35 -9.52 -1.61
N ILE A 309 3.53 -10.00 -1.99
CA ILE A 309 3.70 -10.74 -3.24
C ILE A 309 3.13 -12.16 -3.12
N TYR A 310 3.44 -12.89 -2.07
CA TYR A 310 3.18 -14.33 -2.03
C TYR A 310 1.81 -14.72 -1.47
N HIS A 311 1.08 -13.84 -0.76
CA HIS A 311 -0.18 -14.22 -0.13
C HIS A 311 -1.23 -14.76 -1.12
N MET A 312 -1.30 -14.18 -2.32
CA MET A 312 -2.26 -14.62 -3.34
C MET A 312 -1.94 -16.01 -3.90
N ILE A 313 -0.68 -16.44 -3.89
CA ILE A 313 -0.33 -17.82 -4.29
C ILE A 313 -0.99 -18.80 -3.33
N PHE A 314 -0.90 -18.55 -2.02
CA PHE A 314 -1.57 -19.41 -1.03
C PHE A 314 -3.08 -19.36 -1.15
N ILE A 315 -3.66 -18.19 -1.48
CA ILE A 315 -5.09 -18.06 -1.71
C ILE A 315 -5.52 -18.87 -2.94
N LEU A 316 -4.79 -18.77 -4.06
CA LEU A 316 -5.06 -19.52 -5.29
C LEU A 316 -4.96 -21.04 -5.06
N VAL A 317 -3.87 -21.49 -4.44
CA VAL A 317 -3.70 -22.92 -4.09
C VAL A 317 -4.83 -23.38 -3.19
N TRP A 318 -5.22 -22.57 -2.21
CA TRP A 318 -6.34 -22.87 -1.33
C TRP A 318 -7.65 -23.02 -2.09
N GLU A 319 -7.94 -22.15 -3.05
CA GLU A 319 -9.17 -22.21 -3.85
C GLU A 319 -9.25 -23.46 -4.71
N TYR A 320 -8.13 -23.91 -5.26
CA TYR A 320 -8.07 -25.15 -6.02
C TYR A 320 -8.15 -26.42 -5.13
N LEU A 321 -7.60 -26.40 -3.94
CA LEU A 321 -7.55 -27.57 -3.05
C LEU A 321 -8.75 -27.69 -2.11
N SER A 322 -9.46 -26.60 -1.83
CA SER A 322 -10.47 -26.54 -0.78
C SER A 322 -11.85 -26.89 -1.30
N THR A 323 -12.27 -28.12 -1.08
CA THR A 323 -13.69 -28.54 -1.11
C THR A 323 -14.38 -28.36 0.26
N CYS A 324 -13.64 -27.97 1.29
CA CYS A 324 -14.11 -27.92 2.67
C CYS A 324 -14.91 -26.65 2.96
N GLN A 325 -16.19 -26.80 3.33
CA GLN A 325 -17.09 -25.69 3.72
C GLN A 325 -17.16 -25.49 5.24
N ASN A 326 -16.22 -26.03 6.02
CA ASN A 326 -16.22 -25.85 7.47
C ASN A 326 -16.05 -24.38 7.85
N VAL A 327 -16.95 -23.84 8.68
CA VAL A 327 -17.03 -22.44 9.06
C VAL A 327 -15.74 -21.97 9.75
N ILE A 328 -15.19 -22.75 10.68
CA ILE A 328 -13.95 -22.41 11.40
C ILE A 328 -12.78 -22.30 10.43
N TYR A 329 -12.68 -23.23 9.52
CA TYR A 329 -11.63 -23.26 8.51
C TYR A 329 -11.68 -22.06 7.56
N ILE A 330 -12.87 -21.62 7.19
CA ILE A 330 -13.09 -20.48 6.31
C ILE A 330 -12.70 -19.16 6.99
N HIS A 331 -13.08 -18.99 8.26
CA HIS A 331 -12.77 -17.76 9.01
C HIS A 331 -11.29 -17.65 9.42
N SER A 332 -10.60 -18.80 9.56
CA SER A 332 -9.16 -18.82 9.84
C SER A 332 -8.29 -18.57 8.60
N LYS A 333 -8.86 -18.63 7.38
CA LYS A 333 -8.12 -18.48 6.11
C LYS A 333 -7.19 -17.25 6.08
N PRO A 334 -7.61 -16.02 6.43
CA PRO A 334 -6.72 -14.87 6.37
C PRO A 334 -5.50 -15.01 7.29
N ILE A 335 -5.68 -15.53 8.49
CA ILE A 335 -4.60 -15.72 9.47
C ILE A 335 -3.65 -16.83 9.00
N LEU A 336 -4.19 -17.95 8.52
CA LEU A 336 -3.39 -19.07 7.99
C LEU A 336 -2.57 -18.62 6.77
N VAL A 337 -3.17 -17.92 5.82
CA VAL A 337 -2.46 -17.36 4.66
C VAL A 337 -1.35 -16.42 5.10
N PHE A 338 -1.62 -15.54 6.08
CA PHE A 338 -0.59 -14.65 6.61
C PHE A 338 0.58 -15.41 7.24
N VAL A 339 0.30 -16.41 8.09
CA VAL A 339 1.34 -17.21 8.76
C VAL A 339 2.16 -18.02 7.76
N LEU A 340 1.51 -18.68 6.79
CA LEU A 340 2.20 -19.45 5.75
C LEU A 340 3.08 -18.55 4.87
N THR A 341 2.58 -17.38 4.51
CA THR A 341 3.33 -16.42 3.72
C THR A 341 4.52 -15.84 4.50
N LEU A 342 4.34 -15.58 5.79
CA LEU A 342 5.41 -15.14 6.67
C LEU A 342 6.48 -16.23 6.81
N ALA A 343 6.10 -17.48 6.99
CA ALA A 343 7.03 -18.61 7.06
C ALA A 343 7.85 -18.73 5.76
N LEU A 344 7.19 -18.63 4.61
CA LEU A 344 7.88 -18.59 3.30
C LEU A 344 8.86 -17.41 3.20
N SER A 345 8.44 -16.21 3.60
CA SER A 345 9.30 -15.01 3.59
C SER A 345 10.56 -15.22 4.42
N ARG A 346 10.42 -15.76 5.63
CA ARG A 346 11.55 -16.04 6.52
C ARG A 346 12.47 -17.13 5.96
N GLY A 347 11.90 -18.19 5.36
CA GLY A 347 12.65 -19.23 4.66
C GLY A 347 13.51 -18.68 3.52
N LEU A 348 12.92 -17.84 2.67
CA LEU A 348 13.64 -17.18 1.56
C LEU A 348 14.77 -16.26 2.06
N GLN A 349 14.55 -15.50 3.13
CA GLN A 349 15.59 -14.66 3.72
C GLN A 349 16.74 -15.50 4.32
N PHE A 350 16.41 -16.60 5.00
CA PHE A 350 17.42 -17.51 5.53
C PHE A 350 18.27 -18.12 4.40
N ALA A 351 17.64 -18.62 3.34
CA ALA A 351 18.35 -19.16 2.17
C ALA A 351 19.26 -18.12 1.51
N LYS A 352 18.80 -16.86 1.39
CA LYS A 352 19.61 -15.76 0.85
C LYS A 352 20.83 -15.47 1.73
N ARG A 353 20.67 -15.42 3.05
CA ARG A 353 21.78 -15.19 3.98
C ARG A 353 22.83 -16.32 3.93
N ARG A 354 22.39 -17.58 3.81
CA ARG A 354 23.27 -18.73 3.70
C ARG A 354 24.10 -18.69 2.40
N ARG A 355 23.46 -18.34 1.27
CA ARG A 355 24.17 -18.18 -0.03
C ARG A 355 25.20 -17.04 0.00
N SER A 356 24.93 -15.95 0.70
CA SER A 356 25.87 -14.84 0.84
C SER A 356 27.10 -15.20 1.67
N LYS A 357 26.93 -16.01 2.72
CA LYS A 357 28.05 -16.50 3.54
C LYS A 357 28.95 -17.52 2.81
N ASN A 358 28.36 -18.30 1.91
CA ASN A 358 29.14 -19.29 1.12
C ASN A 358 29.90 -18.67 -0.08
N LYS A 359 29.72 -17.37 -0.35
CA LYS A 359 30.43 -16.63 -1.41
C LYS A 359 31.54 -15.74 -0.89
N GLN A 360 31.67 -15.63 0.44
CA GLN A 360 32.81 -15.01 1.13
C GLN A 360 33.81 -16.08 1.58
#